data_45b6f3553d37e70916597c535551f200
#
_entry.id   45b6f3553d37e70916597c535551f200
#
_cell.length_a   1.000
_cell.length_b   1.000
_cell.length_c   1.000
_cell.angle_alpha   90.00
_cell.angle_beta   90.00
_cell.angle_gamma   90.00
#
_symmetry.space_group_name_H-M   'P 1'
#
loop_
_entity.id
_entity.type
_entity.pdbx_description
1 polymer ?
#
loop_
_entity_poly.entity_id
_entity_poly.type
_entity_poly.pdbx_seq_one_letter_code
_entity_poly.pdbx_strand_id
1 'polypeptide(L)'
;HAALLRDGYVILERIVPEAQVEQISAELRSLLPAHCGRNDFEGTLTQRLYAVITKTLACNPLVEHPLVLGLLDRVLAPNYLLSQLQVINILPGEQAQPLHHDDAFYPVPRPRPHFGAATIIAMDDFTADNGATVVIPASHTWDGHAPTPDDCARSIPVIMPKGSMVLFLG
;
A
#
# COMPACT_ATOMS: atom_id res chain seq x y z
N HIS A 1 16.76 2.76 1.57
CA HIS A 1 17.03 1.33 1.32
C HIS A 1 17.33 0.57 2.62
N ALA A 2 18.29 1.02 3.46
CA ALA A 2 18.63 0.31 4.70
C ALA A 2 17.43 0.13 5.64
N ALA A 3 16.55 1.15 5.80
CA ALA A 3 15.33 1.03 6.59
C ALA A 3 14.38 -0.02 5.99
N LEU A 4 14.19 -0.01 4.67
CA LEU A 4 13.33 -0.98 3.99
C LEU A 4 13.78 -2.44 4.23
N LEU A 5 15.09 -2.71 4.20
CA LEU A 5 15.62 -4.05 4.48
C LEU A 5 15.56 -4.43 5.96
N ARG A 6 15.67 -3.47 6.87
CA ARG A 6 15.63 -3.72 8.32
C ARG A 6 14.20 -3.89 8.82
N ASP A 7 13.32 -2.98 8.42
CA ASP A 7 11.98 -2.83 9.00
C ASP A 7 10.88 -3.44 8.09
N GLY A 8 11.21 -3.75 6.83
CA GLY A 8 10.26 -4.25 5.84
C GLY A 8 9.44 -3.16 5.14
N TYR A 9 9.57 -1.91 5.58
CA TYR A 9 8.89 -0.78 4.97
C TYR A 9 9.71 0.50 5.07
N VAL A 10 9.34 1.51 4.30
CA VAL A 10 9.89 2.87 4.39
C VAL A 10 8.82 3.89 4.00
N ILE A 11 8.75 4.98 4.76
CA ILE A 11 7.89 6.12 4.44
C ILE A 11 8.76 7.16 3.71
N LEU A 12 8.27 7.62 2.58
CA LEU A 12 8.84 8.69 1.77
C LEU A 12 7.90 9.90 1.87
N GLU A 13 8.25 10.83 2.77
CA GLU A 13 7.35 11.94 3.06
C GLU A 13 7.31 12.98 1.93
N ARG A 14 6.09 13.39 1.55
CA ARG A 14 5.80 14.48 0.61
C ARG A 14 6.58 14.41 -0.70
N ILE A 15 6.75 13.19 -1.24
CA ILE A 15 7.44 13.01 -2.52
C ILE A 15 6.58 13.38 -3.71
N VAL A 16 5.27 13.50 -3.51
CA VAL A 16 4.31 13.98 -4.51
C VAL A 16 3.87 15.39 -4.11
N PRO A 17 4.08 16.41 -4.96
CA PRO A 17 3.65 17.76 -4.67
C PRO A 17 2.14 17.87 -4.42
N GLU A 18 1.74 18.70 -3.47
CA GLU A 18 0.33 18.82 -3.05
C GLU A 18 -0.60 19.15 -4.21
N ALA A 19 -0.22 20.09 -5.08
CA ALA A 19 -1.01 20.44 -6.26
C ALA A 19 -1.23 19.25 -7.19
N GLN A 20 -0.23 18.35 -7.32
CA GLN A 20 -0.37 17.13 -8.12
C GLN A 20 -1.31 16.13 -7.44
N VAL A 21 -1.21 15.98 -6.12
CA VAL A 21 -2.14 15.11 -5.35
C VAL A 21 -3.58 15.61 -5.53
N GLU A 22 -3.82 16.90 -5.44
CA GLU A 22 -5.15 17.49 -5.61
C GLU A 22 -5.73 17.24 -7.01
N GLN A 23 -4.91 17.45 -8.03
CA GLN A 23 -5.31 17.18 -9.42
C GLN A 23 -5.68 15.70 -9.62
N ILE A 24 -4.82 14.79 -9.16
CA ILE A 24 -5.06 13.33 -9.26
C ILE A 24 -6.31 12.96 -8.45
N SER A 25 -6.46 13.44 -7.22
CA SER A 25 -7.61 13.16 -6.37
C SER A 25 -8.92 13.60 -6.99
N ALA A 26 -8.96 14.77 -7.60
CA ALA A 26 -10.16 15.28 -8.27
C ALA A 26 -10.59 14.35 -9.42
N GLU A 27 -9.64 13.86 -10.21
CA GLU A 27 -9.92 12.93 -11.29
C GLU A 27 -10.37 11.56 -10.76
N LEU A 28 -9.65 11.00 -9.79
CA LEU A 28 -9.96 9.70 -9.19
C LEU A 28 -11.33 9.68 -8.52
N ARG A 29 -11.72 10.75 -7.81
CA ARG A 29 -13.05 10.88 -7.19
C ARG A 29 -14.17 10.80 -8.22
N SER A 30 -13.98 11.33 -9.42
CA SER A 30 -14.97 11.23 -10.50
C SER A 30 -15.16 9.82 -11.06
N LEU A 31 -14.17 8.95 -10.85
CA LEU A 31 -14.14 7.57 -11.31
C LEU A 31 -14.54 6.55 -10.23
N LEU A 32 -14.63 6.97 -8.98
CA LEU A 32 -14.99 6.08 -7.87
C LEU A 32 -16.41 5.54 -8.06
N PRO A 33 -16.63 4.22 -7.88
CA PRO A 33 -17.97 3.65 -7.94
C PRO A 33 -18.81 4.08 -6.74
N ALA A 34 -20.13 4.15 -6.94
CA ALA A 34 -21.07 4.45 -5.84
C ALA A 34 -21.20 3.29 -4.83
N HIS A 35 -20.89 2.05 -5.25
CA HIS A 35 -20.98 0.87 -4.37
C HIS A 35 -19.68 0.67 -3.60
N CYS A 36 -19.79 0.06 -2.42
CA CYS A 36 -18.66 -0.36 -1.60
C CYS A 36 -18.21 -1.79 -1.93
N GLY A 37 -17.21 -2.28 -1.21
CA GLY A 37 -16.64 -3.62 -1.38
C GLY A 37 -17.66 -4.74 -1.11
N ARG A 38 -17.32 -5.96 -1.51
CA ARG A 38 -18.22 -7.11 -1.62
C ARG A 38 -18.08 -8.12 -0.49
N ASN A 39 -17.09 -7.99 0.34
CA ASN A 39 -16.79 -8.92 1.43
C ASN A 39 -15.94 -8.23 2.50
N ASP A 40 -15.73 -8.90 3.62
CA ASP A 40 -15.00 -8.35 4.78
C ASP A 40 -13.55 -7.97 4.45
N PHE A 41 -12.93 -8.63 3.47
CA PHE A 41 -11.56 -8.28 3.05
C PHE A 41 -11.53 -7.02 2.19
N GLU A 42 -12.48 -6.84 1.28
CA GLU A 42 -12.59 -5.61 0.48
C GLU A 42 -13.10 -4.43 1.30
N GLY A 43 -13.81 -4.71 2.37
CA GLY A 43 -14.50 -3.75 3.22
C GLY A 43 -15.91 -3.43 2.74
N THR A 44 -16.87 -3.41 3.66
CA THR A 44 -18.28 -3.15 3.34
C THR A 44 -18.61 -1.66 3.22
N LEU A 45 -17.75 -0.80 3.78
CA LEU A 45 -17.80 0.67 3.68
C LEU A 45 -16.58 1.24 2.94
N THR A 46 -15.97 0.44 2.07
CA THR A 46 -14.79 0.84 1.30
C THR A 46 -15.08 0.84 -0.19
N GLN A 47 -14.97 2.00 -0.83
CA GLN A 47 -15.07 2.11 -2.28
C GLN A 47 -13.73 1.72 -2.92
N ARG A 48 -13.75 0.90 -3.96
CA ARG A 48 -12.55 0.46 -4.67
C ARG A 48 -12.66 0.70 -6.17
N LEU A 49 -11.65 1.34 -6.73
CA LEU A 49 -11.50 1.50 -8.17
C LEU A 49 -10.31 0.63 -8.62
N TYR A 50 -10.61 -0.46 -9.30
CA TYR A 50 -9.60 -1.39 -9.81
C TYR A 50 -9.11 -1.02 -11.21
N ALA A 51 -7.94 -1.53 -11.58
CA ALA A 51 -7.34 -1.35 -12.90
C ALA A 51 -7.26 0.12 -13.32
N VAL A 52 -6.82 1.00 -12.42
CA VAL A 52 -6.81 2.47 -12.61
C VAL A 52 -6.04 2.86 -13.86
N ILE A 53 -4.93 2.16 -14.16
CA ILE A 53 -4.10 2.43 -15.35
C ILE A 53 -4.86 2.32 -16.68
N THR A 54 -5.98 1.58 -16.70
CA THR A 54 -6.86 1.47 -17.90
C THR A 54 -7.92 2.54 -17.97
N LYS A 55 -8.05 3.36 -16.93
CA LYS A 55 -9.14 4.34 -16.79
C LYS A 55 -8.64 5.78 -16.86
N THR A 56 -7.42 6.01 -16.41
CA THR A 56 -6.78 7.33 -16.41
C THR A 56 -5.27 7.22 -16.47
N LEU A 57 -4.62 8.23 -17.07
CA LEU A 57 -3.17 8.40 -17.09
C LEU A 57 -2.67 9.27 -15.92
N ALA A 58 -3.57 9.85 -15.12
CA ALA A 58 -3.22 10.77 -14.03
C ALA A 58 -2.27 10.15 -13.00
N CYS A 59 -2.35 8.83 -12.81
CA CYS A 59 -1.51 8.09 -11.85
C CYS A 59 -0.16 7.63 -12.42
N ASN A 60 0.12 7.81 -13.71
CA ASN A 60 1.40 7.39 -14.29
C ASN A 60 2.61 7.97 -13.57
N PRO A 61 2.67 9.27 -13.22
CA PRO A 61 3.79 9.83 -12.49
C PRO A 61 4.02 9.19 -11.10
N LEU A 62 2.97 8.60 -10.50
CA LEU A 62 3.07 7.89 -9.23
C LEU A 62 3.70 6.51 -9.43
N VAL A 63 3.27 5.79 -10.47
CA VAL A 63 3.79 4.46 -10.84
C VAL A 63 5.25 4.54 -11.27
N GLU A 64 5.59 5.57 -12.03
CA GLU A 64 6.92 5.78 -12.60
C GLU A 64 7.83 6.64 -11.70
N HIS A 65 7.46 6.82 -10.44
CA HIS A 65 8.20 7.71 -9.54
C HIS A 65 9.64 7.23 -9.34
N PRO A 66 10.67 8.04 -9.67
CA PRO A 66 12.06 7.57 -9.76
C PRO A 66 12.63 7.06 -8.43
N LEU A 67 12.24 7.64 -7.29
CA LEU A 67 12.64 7.12 -5.97
C LEU A 67 12.07 5.73 -5.71
N VAL A 68 10.83 5.47 -6.13
CA VAL A 68 10.17 4.17 -5.95
C VAL A 68 10.85 3.14 -6.84
N LEU A 69 11.00 3.42 -8.13
CA LEU A 69 11.67 2.52 -9.06
C LEU A 69 13.11 2.23 -8.61
N GLY A 70 13.85 3.26 -8.17
CA GLY A 70 15.22 3.08 -7.65
C GLY A 70 15.30 2.27 -6.36
N LEU A 71 14.23 2.16 -5.55
CA LEU A 71 14.15 1.24 -4.41
C LEU A 71 13.79 -0.18 -4.88
N LEU A 72 12.82 -0.31 -5.79
CA LEU A 72 12.40 -1.60 -6.36
C LEU A 72 13.55 -2.30 -7.08
N ASP A 73 14.35 -1.58 -7.86
CA ASP A 73 15.55 -2.09 -8.54
C ASP A 73 16.58 -2.72 -7.61
N ARG A 74 16.53 -2.40 -6.31
CA ARG A 74 17.45 -2.90 -5.29
C ARG A 74 16.93 -4.07 -4.49
N VAL A 75 15.63 -4.37 -4.58
CA VAL A 75 14.98 -5.40 -3.75
C VAL A 75 14.28 -6.47 -4.57
N LEU A 76 13.90 -6.18 -5.80
CA LEU A 76 13.25 -7.13 -6.69
C LEU A 76 14.22 -7.65 -7.76
N ALA A 77 13.94 -8.84 -8.27
CA ALA A 77 14.62 -9.35 -9.46
C ALA A 77 14.33 -8.44 -10.68
N PRO A 78 15.27 -8.34 -11.64
CA PRO A 78 15.06 -7.54 -12.85
C PRO A 78 13.79 -7.95 -13.61
N ASN A 79 13.22 -6.99 -14.35
CA ASN A 79 12.02 -7.17 -15.16
C ASN A 79 10.73 -7.44 -14.35
N TYR A 80 10.64 -6.87 -13.15
CA TYR A 80 9.37 -6.83 -12.41
C TYR A 80 8.31 -6.02 -13.16
N LEU A 81 7.04 -6.30 -12.89
CA LEU A 81 5.90 -5.69 -13.56
C LEU A 81 4.96 -5.04 -12.55
N LEU A 82 4.25 -4.03 -12.98
CA LEU A 82 3.10 -3.52 -12.22
C LEU A 82 1.99 -4.58 -12.24
N SER A 83 1.70 -5.18 -11.08
CA SER A 83 0.67 -6.20 -10.97
C SER A 83 -0.73 -5.61 -10.88
N GLN A 84 -0.88 -4.51 -10.14
CA GLN A 84 -2.14 -3.79 -10.03
C GLN A 84 -1.92 -2.33 -9.62
N LEU A 85 -2.90 -1.49 -9.98
CA LEU A 85 -3.07 -0.14 -9.48
C LEU A 85 -4.55 0.04 -9.10
N GLN A 86 -4.81 0.38 -7.85
CA GLN A 86 -6.17 0.57 -7.35
C GLN A 86 -6.29 1.82 -6.48
N VAL A 87 -7.47 2.39 -6.42
CA VAL A 87 -7.83 3.40 -5.42
C VAL A 87 -8.69 2.74 -4.35
N ILE A 88 -8.40 3.06 -3.11
CA ILE A 88 -9.13 2.59 -1.94
C ILE A 88 -9.60 3.82 -1.18
N ASN A 89 -10.91 4.02 -1.12
CA ASN A 89 -11.53 5.10 -0.37
C ASN A 89 -12.33 4.50 0.80
N ILE A 90 -11.77 4.61 2.00
CA ILE A 90 -12.35 4.08 3.23
C ILE A 90 -13.35 5.09 3.78
N LEU A 91 -14.59 4.67 3.97
CA LEU A 91 -15.62 5.50 4.57
C LEU A 91 -15.68 5.32 6.08
N PRO A 92 -16.20 6.30 6.83
CA PRO A 92 -16.32 6.21 8.28
C PRO A 92 -17.09 4.95 8.75
N GLY A 93 -16.56 4.27 9.74
CA GLY A 93 -17.15 3.05 10.31
C GLY A 93 -16.65 1.74 9.69
N GLU A 94 -15.76 1.79 8.68
CA GLU A 94 -15.16 0.59 8.13
C GLU A 94 -14.30 -0.16 9.16
N GLN A 95 -14.32 -1.48 9.08
CA GLN A 95 -13.50 -2.34 9.92
C GLN A 95 -12.11 -2.53 9.33
N ALA A 96 -11.11 -2.66 10.21
CA ALA A 96 -9.76 -2.96 9.78
C ALA A 96 -9.69 -4.35 9.10
N GLN A 97 -8.92 -4.45 8.02
CA GLN A 97 -8.59 -5.74 7.43
C GLN A 97 -7.78 -6.60 8.40
N PRO A 98 -7.94 -7.94 8.36
CA PRO A 98 -6.99 -8.83 9.03
C PRO A 98 -5.56 -8.57 8.53
N LEU A 99 -4.58 -8.64 9.44
CA LEU A 99 -3.17 -8.56 9.07
C LEU A 99 -2.82 -9.72 8.14
N HIS A 100 -2.15 -9.42 7.04
CA HIS A 100 -1.82 -10.39 6.00
C HIS A 100 -0.51 -10.01 5.31
N HIS A 101 0.08 -10.96 4.59
CA HIS A 101 1.15 -10.68 3.62
C HIS A 101 0.53 -10.43 2.25
N ASP A 102 0.92 -9.37 1.58
CA ASP A 102 0.40 -9.02 0.24
C ASP A 102 0.73 -10.07 -0.82
N ASP A 103 1.79 -10.84 -0.61
CA ASP A 103 2.23 -11.91 -1.51
C ASP A 103 1.86 -13.33 -1.04
N ALA A 104 0.92 -13.47 -0.09
CA ALA A 104 0.49 -14.76 0.47
C ALA A 104 -0.10 -15.73 -0.57
N PHE A 105 -0.53 -15.22 -1.72
CA PHE A 105 -1.05 -16.04 -2.81
C PHE A 105 0.02 -16.83 -3.58
N TYR A 106 1.31 -16.55 -3.40
CA TYR A 106 2.37 -17.35 -3.98
C TYR A 106 2.65 -18.59 -3.11
N PRO A 107 2.44 -19.81 -3.61
CA PRO A 107 2.61 -21.05 -2.84
C PRO A 107 4.10 -21.44 -2.71
N VAL A 108 4.94 -20.52 -2.30
CA VAL A 108 6.38 -20.71 -2.12
C VAL A 108 6.71 -20.45 -0.66
N PRO A 109 7.33 -21.42 0.04
CA PRO A 109 7.67 -21.26 1.45
C PRO A 109 8.56 -20.04 1.74
N ARG A 110 8.36 -19.44 2.91
CA ARG A 110 9.23 -18.41 3.48
C ARG A 110 10.27 -19.06 4.44
N PRO A 111 11.45 -18.45 4.64
CA PRO A 111 11.93 -17.23 4.01
C PRO A 111 12.33 -17.44 2.54
N ARG A 112 12.09 -16.45 1.71
CA ARG A 112 12.39 -16.47 0.27
C ARG A 112 12.77 -15.07 -0.21
N PRO A 113 13.38 -14.92 -1.40
CA PRO A 113 13.52 -13.60 -2.05
C PRO A 113 12.15 -12.91 -2.20
N HIS A 114 12.12 -11.58 -2.16
CA HIS A 114 10.90 -10.82 -2.33
C HIS A 114 10.37 -10.98 -3.76
N PHE A 115 9.13 -11.44 -3.89
CA PHE A 115 8.44 -11.58 -5.19
C PHE A 115 7.66 -10.33 -5.56
N GLY A 116 7.38 -9.49 -4.57
CA GLY A 116 6.68 -8.25 -4.75
C GLY A 116 7.01 -7.22 -3.68
N ALA A 117 6.65 -6.01 -3.99
CA ALA A 117 6.60 -4.90 -3.05
C ALA A 117 5.34 -4.10 -3.37
N ALA A 118 4.74 -3.50 -2.37
CA ALA A 118 3.59 -2.64 -2.56
C ALA A 118 3.92 -1.20 -2.15
N THR A 119 3.20 -0.26 -2.77
CA THR A 119 3.23 1.14 -2.38
C THR A 119 1.82 1.62 -2.08
N ILE A 120 1.66 2.40 -1.03
CA ILE A 120 0.44 3.14 -0.75
C ILE A 120 0.78 4.62 -0.72
N ILE A 121 0.04 5.40 -1.51
CA ILE A 121 0.22 6.84 -1.63
C ILE A 121 -0.93 7.51 -0.88
N ALA A 122 -0.59 8.40 0.05
CA ALA A 122 -1.55 9.14 0.84
C ALA A 122 -2.16 10.26 0.00
N MET A 123 -3.38 10.06 -0.48
CA MET A 123 -4.16 11.10 -1.16
C MET A 123 -4.81 12.07 -0.16
N ASP A 124 -4.98 11.65 1.08
CA ASP A 124 -5.34 12.44 2.26
C ASP A 124 -4.32 12.15 3.37
N ASP A 125 -4.26 12.95 4.43
CA ASP A 125 -3.39 12.68 5.57
C ASP A 125 -3.74 11.33 6.21
N PHE A 126 -2.77 10.47 6.46
CA PHE A 126 -2.94 9.25 7.23
C PHE A 126 -2.72 9.57 8.70
N THR A 127 -3.76 9.38 9.51
CA THR A 127 -3.76 9.63 10.95
C THR A 127 -4.05 8.35 11.74
N ALA A 128 -3.96 8.39 13.04
CA ALA A 128 -4.17 7.22 13.89
C ALA A 128 -5.63 6.71 13.88
N ASP A 129 -6.58 7.55 13.45
CA ASP A 129 -8.02 7.34 13.61
C ASP A 129 -8.82 7.38 12.29
N ASN A 130 -8.15 7.55 11.14
CA ASN A 130 -8.84 7.61 9.84
C ASN A 130 -8.59 6.41 8.92
N GLY A 131 -8.15 5.27 9.48
CA GLY A 131 -7.94 4.05 8.71
C GLY A 131 -6.57 3.95 8.06
N ALA A 132 -5.55 4.63 8.61
CA ALA A 132 -4.17 4.47 8.17
C ALA A 132 -3.77 2.99 8.14
N THR A 133 -3.03 2.59 7.09
CA THR A 133 -2.46 1.25 6.99
C THR A 133 -1.63 0.93 8.23
N VAL A 134 -1.75 -0.31 8.69
CA VAL A 134 -1.01 -0.81 9.86
C VAL A 134 0.02 -1.82 9.40
N VAL A 135 1.23 -1.74 9.93
CA VAL A 135 2.33 -2.67 9.63
C VAL A 135 2.90 -3.26 10.91
N ILE A 136 3.46 -4.46 10.81
CA ILE A 136 4.30 -5.06 11.85
C ILE A 136 5.75 -4.95 11.39
N PRO A 137 6.59 -4.12 12.03
CA PRO A 137 7.98 -3.96 11.61
C PRO A 137 8.72 -5.30 11.58
N ALA A 138 9.56 -5.48 10.56
CA ALA A 138 10.37 -6.68 10.30
C ALA A 138 9.57 -7.98 10.01
N SER A 139 8.24 -7.93 9.85
CA SER A 139 7.43 -9.12 9.52
C SER A 139 7.76 -9.75 8.16
N HIS A 140 8.33 -8.98 7.24
CA HIS A 140 8.79 -9.48 5.94
C HIS A 140 9.87 -10.59 6.06
N THR A 141 10.53 -10.73 7.23
CA THR A 141 11.53 -11.76 7.50
C THR A 141 10.95 -13.05 8.10
N TRP A 142 9.66 -13.10 8.37
CA TRP A 142 9.03 -14.26 9.00
C TRP A 142 9.00 -15.48 8.06
N ASP A 143 8.82 -16.65 8.66
CA ASP A 143 8.69 -17.94 7.97
C ASP A 143 7.31 -18.16 7.32
N GLY A 144 6.43 -17.16 7.39
CA GLY A 144 5.08 -17.21 6.84
C GLY A 144 4.01 -17.65 7.83
N HIS A 145 4.30 -17.72 9.13
CA HIS A 145 3.27 -17.94 10.16
C HIS A 145 2.25 -16.79 10.18
N ALA A 146 1.03 -17.10 10.56
CA ALA A 146 0.00 -16.09 10.79
C ALA A 146 0.34 -15.24 12.02
N PRO A 147 0.05 -13.94 12.03
CA PRO A 147 0.31 -13.07 13.18
C PRO A 147 -0.32 -13.62 14.46
N THR A 148 0.47 -13.75 15.51
CA THR A 148 -0.02 -14.07 16.86
C THR A 148 -0.57 -12.82 17.55
N PRO A 149 -1.29 -12.94 18.67
CA PRO A 149 -1.71 -11.77 19.46
C PRO A 149 -0.53 -10.87 19.88
N ASP A 150 0.62 -11.46 20.22
CA ASP A 150 1.83 -10.71 20.58
C ASP A 150 2.43 -9.97 19.37
N ASP A 151 2.34 -10.56 18.19
CA ASP A 151 2.74 -9.89 16.95
C ASP A 151 1.80 -8.72 16.65
N CYS A 152 0.50 -8.94 16.79
CA CYS A 152 -0.50 -7.89 16.59
C CYS A 152 -0.30 -6.70 17.55
N ALA A 153 0.11 -6.96 18.80
CA ALA A 153 0.43 -5.91 19.77
C ALA A 153 1.62 -5.04 19.39
N ARG A 154 2.47 -5.50 18.45
CA ARG A 154 3.63 -4.75 17.91
C ARG A 154 3.30 -3.99 16.63
N SER A 155 2.08 -4.07 16.16
CA SER A 155 1.65 -3.35 14.97
C SER A 155 1.62 -1.85 15.21
N ILE A 156 1.96 -1.08 14.19
CA ILE A 156 1.97 0.38 14.24
C ILE A 156 1.24 0.97 13.03
N PRO A 157 0.47 2.05 13.22
CA PRO A 157 -0.13 2.75 12.11
C PRO A 157 0.95 3.53 11.33
N VAL A 158 0.84 3.51 10.02
CA VAL A 158 1.68 4.29 9.11
C VAL A 158 1.12 5.71 9.04
N ILE A 159 1.53 6.56 9.98
CA ILE A 159 1.15 7.97 10.01
C ILE A 159 2.01 8.72 9.01
N MET A 160 1.38 9.39 8.05
CA MET A 160 2.10 10.18 7.05
C MET A 160 1.20 11.26 6.45
N PRO A 161 1.76 12.44 6.12
CA PRO A 161 0.98 13.51 5.50
C PRO A 161 0.64 13.18 4.05
N LYS A 162 -0.41 13.83 3.54
CA LYS A 162 -0.80 13.82 2.12
C LYS A 162 0.41 14.05 1.21
N GLY A 163 0.48 13.33 0.09
CA GLY A 163 1.61 13.35 -0.85
C GLY A 163 2.79 12.47 -0.44
N SER A 164 2.70 11.80 0.71
CA SER A 164 3.68 10.79 1.12
C SER A 164 3.36 9.43 0.52
N MET A 165 4.34 8.56 0.53
CA MET A 165 4.23 7.18 0.07
C MET A 165 4.89 6.25 1.07
N VAL A 166 4.23 5.17 1.45
CA VAL A 166 4.88 4.04 2.09
C VAL A 166 5.16 2.96 1.04
N LEU A 167 6.37 2.41 1.07
CA LEU A 167 6.75 1.23 0.30
C LEU A 167 7.05 0.12 1.30
N PHE A 168 6.49 -1.07 1.08
CA PHE A 168 6.73 -2.24 1.93
C PHE A 168 6.91 -3.51 1.11
N LEU A 169 7.63 -4.45 1.71
CA LEU A 169 7.93 -5.76 1.17
C LEU A 169 6.81 -6.74 1.53
N GLY A 170 6.42 -7.59 0.58
CA GLY A 170 5.37 -8.59 0.76
C GLY A 170 5.79 -9.79 1.64
#